data_e532e041e26a458020dc2abe1a24cc7f
#
_entry.id   e532e041e26a458020dc2abe1a24cc7f
#
_cell.length_a   1.000
_cell.length_b   1.000
_cell.length_c   1.000
_cell.angle_alpha   90.00
_cell.angle_beta   90.00
_cell.angle_gamma   90.00
#
_symmetry.space_group_name_H-M   'P 1'
#
loop_
_entity.id
_entity.type
_entity.pdbx_description
1 polymer ?
#
loop_
_entity_poly.entity_id
_entity_poly.type
_entity_poly.pdbx_seq_one_letter_code
_entity_poly.pdbx_strand_id
1 'polypeptide(L)'
;MTDLKAIKDDLVFGLDIGTRSIVGVVGYLSHQVFHVVAMAEEKHATRAMLDGQIHDIYKVGDTIRRVKNSLERQIGFALTDVCIAAAGRVLKTVNASAEYAFENETRVTQEHIYSLNLLAVEKAHAQVNENSTDIHYYCVGNTPVNYKLNSFDISNLEGHKAEKIGVELIATFLPEEVVDGLYQAVEYAGLHVAIPEQYRLLNIGLIDVGAGTSDICLTKDGSIIAYGMIPLAGDEITEVIAKTYLVDFNTAEQIKVEASDKKEGIVEFKDIMGLTQKIPAEQILKDSESVIDKMADAAAQKIIELN
;
A
#
# COMPACT_ATOMS: atom_id res chain seq x y z
N MET A 1 -25.95 -17.35 5.84
CA MET A 1 -25.01 -16.58 6.66
C MET A 1 -23.85 -17.51 6.98
N THR A 2 -22.66 -17.18 6.54
CA THR A 2 -21.45 -17.95 6.85
C THR A 2 -21.20 -17.84 8.36
N ASP A 3 -20.98 -18.95 9.03
CA ASP A 3 -20.62 -18.94 10.44
C ASP A 3 -19.18 -18.41 10.58
N LEU A 4 -19.03 -17.15 10.93
CA LEU A 4 -17.74 -16.46 11.05
C LEU A 4 -16.82 -17.13 12.08
N LYS A 5 -17.38 -17.83 13.06
CA LYS A 5 -16.58 -18.57 14.03
C LYS A 5 -15.92 -19.81 13.44
N ALA A 6 -16.55 -20.42 12.42
CA ALA A 6 -16.00 -21.59 11.75
C ALA A 6 -14.83 -21.28 10.82
N ILE A 7 -14.71 -20.03 10.36
CA ILE A 7 -13.66 -19.56 9.45
C ILE A 7 -12.71 -18.54 10.13
N LYS A 8 -12.71 -18.48 11.46
CA LYS A 8 -11.94 -17.50 12.21
C LYS A 8 -10.43 -17.51 11.86
N ASP A 9 -9.89 -18.71 11.70
CA ASP A 9 -8.45 -18.89 11.43
C ASP A 9 -8.07 -18.59 9.97
N ASP A 10 -9.07 -18.50 9.08
CA ASP A 10 -8.89 -18.12 7.67
C ASP A 10 -9.09 -16.61 7.44
N LEU A 11 -9.51 -15.88 8.49
CA LEU A 11 -9.75 -14.45 8.38
C LEU A 11 -8.44 -13.67 8.39
N VAL A 12 -8.37 -12.69 7.50
CA VAL A 12 -7.28 -11.72 7.44
C VAL A 12 -7.82 -10.35 7.76
N PHE A 13 -7.12 -9.65 8.62
CA PHE A 13 -7.33 -8.26 8.94
C PHE A 13 -6.25 -7.41 8.28
N GLY A 14 -6.64 -6.54 7.36
CA GLY A 14 -5.77 -5.56 6.71
C GLY A 14 -6.07 -4.15 7.19
N LEU A 15 -5.02 -3.37 7.40
CA LEU A 15 -5.08 -1.93 7.70
C LEU A 15 -4.33 -1.14 6.63
N ASP A 16 -5.01 -0.18 6.04
CA ASP A 16 -4.39 0.93 5.33
C ASP A 16 -4.26 2.12 6.29
N ILE A 17 -3.02 2.52 6.56
CA ILE A 17 -2.69 3.62 7.48
C ILE A 17 -2.38 4.86 6.64
N GLY A 18 -3.45 5.50 6.18
CA GLY A 18 -3.37 6.69 5.34
C GLY A 18 -3.16 7.99 6.11
N THR A 19 -2.73 9.03 5.41
CA THR A 19 -2.42 10.36 6.00
C THR A 19 -3.65 11.03 6.65
N ARG A 20 -4.86 10.77 6.13
CA ARG A 20 -6.11 11.39 6.61
C ARG A 20 -6.99 10.46 7.42
N SER A 21 -7.06 9.22 7.00
CA SER A 21 -7.90 8.19 7.62
C SER A 21 -7.18 6.87 7.68
N ILE A 22 -7.68 5.99 8.51
CA ILE A 22 -7.28 4.59 8.59
C ILE A 22 -8.45 3.75 8.18
N VAL A 23 -8.24 2.87 7.21
CA VAL A 23 -9.24 1.91 6.75
C VAL A 23 -8.85 0.51 7.21
N GLY A 24 -9.77 -0.20 7.83
CA GLY A 24 -9.60 -1.58 8.24
C GLY A 24 -10.58 -2.49 7.51
N VAL A 25 -10.11 -3.61 7.01
CA VAL A 25 -10.91 -4.62 6.31
C VAL A 25 -10.62 -5.99 6.91
N VAL A 26 -11.68 -6.74 7.24
CA VAL A 26 -11.60 -8.15 7.62
C VAL A 26 -12.28 -8.98 6.57
N GLY A 27 -11.62 -10.02 6.10
CA GLY A 27 -12.16 -10.92 5.08
C GLY A 27 -11.38 -12.22 4.98
N TYR A 28 -11.78 -13.06 4.05
CA TYR A 28 -11.14 -14.34 3.76
C TYR A 28 -11.10 -14.64 2.27
N LEU A 29 -10.13 -15.43 1.85
CA LEU A 29 -10.00 -15.87 0.46
C LEU A 29 -10.76 -17.19 0.25
N SER A 30 -11.66 -17.21 -0.74
CA SER A 30 -12.34 -18.44 -1.17
C SER A 30 -12.48 -18.47 -2.69
N HIS A 31 -12.09 -19.57 -3.31
CA HIS A 31 -12.14 -19.75 -4.78
C HIS A 31 -11.50 -18.57 -5.56
N GLN A 32 -10.35 -18.09 -5.10
CA GLN A 32 -9.62 -16.93 -5.68
C GLN A 32 -10.39 -15.60 -5.61
N VAL A 33 -11.43 -15.50 -4.79
CA VAL A 33 -12.18 -14.28 -4.51
C VAL A 33 -12.01 -13.92 -3.04
N PHE A 34 -11.63 -12.67 -2.78
CA PHE A 34 -11.59 -12.15 -1.42
C PHE A 34 -12.98 -11.69 -0.99
N HIS A 35 -13.51 -12.30 0.06
CA HIS A 35 -14.81 -12.00 0.63
C HIS A 35 -14.65 -11.07 1.83
N VAL A 36 -15.08 -9.83 1.67
CA VAL A 36 -15.09 -8.85 2.77
C VAL A 36 -16.23 -9.18 3.74
N VAL A 37 -15.90 -9.30 5.01
CA VAL A 37 -16.82 -9.61 6.11
C VAL A 37 -17.16 -8.37 6.91
N ALA A 38 -16.16 -7.52 7.16
CA ALA A 38 -16.32 -6.27 7.89
C ALA A 38 -15.37 -5.21 7.34
N MET A 39 -15.80 -3.95 7.40
CA MET A 39 -15.00 -2.79 7.04
C MET A 39 -15.29 -1.65 8.00
N ALA A 40 -14.24 -0.88 8.35
CA ALA A 40 -14.36 0.31 9.16
C ALA A 40 -13.34 1.36 8.71
N GLU A 41 -13.76 2.62 8.70
CA GLU A 41 -12.92 3.78 8.45
C GLU A 41 -13.01 4.74 9.62
N GLU A 42 -11.86 5.32 10.01
CA GLU A 42 -11.78 6.37 11.02
C GLU A 42 -10.81 7.47 10.57
N LYS A 43 -11.25 8.72 10.62
CA LYS A 43 -10.41 9.88 10.32
C LYS A 43 -9.53 10.23 11.52
N HIS A 44 -8.32 10.70 11.25
CA HIS A 44 -7.47 11.27 12.30
C HIS A 44 -8.13 12.52 12.89
N ALA A 45 -8.16 12.62 14.22
CA ALA A 45 -8.72 13.78 14.92
C ALA A 45 -7.92 15.07 14.68
N THR A 46 -6.61 14.89 14.39
CA THR A 46 -5.66 15.96 14.11
C THR A 46 -4.68 15.49 13.03
N ARG A 47 -3.84 16.39 12.53
CA ARG A 47 -2.78 16.08 11.58
C ARG A 47 -1.69 15.25 12.25
N ALA A 48 -1.96 13.95 12.49
CA ALA A 48 -1.06 13.00 13.15
C ALA A 48 -0.05 12.36 12.18
N MET A 49 -0.31 12.47 10.87
CA MET A 49 0.55 12.00 9.79
C MET A 49 0.79 13.12 8.77
N LEU A 50 1.97 13.12 8.15
CA LEU A 50 2.35 14.01 7.06
C LEU A 50 3.10 13.18 6.01
N ASP A 51 2.69 13.28 4.74
CA ASP A 51 3.36 12.63 3.59
C ASP A 51 3.59 11.12 3.78
N GLY A 52 2.65 10.43 4.43
CA GLY A 52 2.75 9.01 4.73
C GLY A 52 3.61 8.66 5.96
N GLN A 53 4.14 9.66 6.68
CA GLN A 53 4.94 9.45 7.89
C GLN A 53 4.14 9.75 9.15
N ILE A 54 4.32 8.94 10.19
CA ILE A 54 3.71 9.13 11.50
C ILE A 54 4.49 10.19 12.28
N HIS A 55 3.82 11.28 12.64
CA HIS A 55 4.36 12.32 13.50
C HIS A 55 3.91 12.19 14.96
N ASP A 56 2.79 11.51 15.21
CA ASP A 56 2.26 11.28 16.55
C ASP A 56 1.75 9.84 16.66
N ILE A 57 2.61 8.96 17.12
CA ILE A 57 2.37 7.52 17.24
C ILE A 57 1.11 7.22 18.07
N TYR A 58 0.91 7.94 19.17
CA TYR A 58 -0.23 7.70 20.07
C TYR A 58 -1.55 8.07 19.42
N LYS A 59 -1.62 9.19 18.69
CA LYS A 59 -2.84 9.59 17.97
C LYS A 59 -3.19 8.67 16.83
N VAL A 60 -2.18 8.19 16.09
CA VAL A 60 -2.38 7.19 15.04
C VAL A 60 -2.84 5.88 15.68
N GLY A 61 -2.18 5.41 16.74
CA GLY A 61 -2.55 4.20 17.46
C GLY A 61 -3.96 4.26 18.08
N ASP A 62 -4.39 5.42 18.59
CA ASP A 62 -5.79 5.61 19.04
C ASP A 62 -6.78 5.52 17.89
N THR A 63 -6.41 6.00 16.68
CA THR A 63 -7.26 5.85 15.49
C THR A 63 -7.34 4.39 15.05
N ILE A 64 -6.20 3.67 15.01
CA ILE A 64 -6.16 2.22 14.76
C ILE A 64 -7.05 1.47 15.76
N ARG A 65 -6.97 1.81 17.05
CA ARG A 65 -7.79 1.19 18.10
C ARG A 65 -9.29 1.41 17.87
N ARG A 66 -9.72 2.58 17.39
CA ARG A 66 -11.12 2.84 17.05
C ARG A 66 -11.57 1.98 15.87
N VAL A 67 -10.78 1.87 14.81
CA VAL A 67 -11.03 0.97 13.67
C VAL A 67 -11.15 -0.48 14.15
N LYS A 68 -10.17 -0.96 14.92
CA LYS A 68 -10.18 -2.31 15.51
C LYS A 68 -11.46 -2.58 16.28
N ASN A 69 -11.81 -1.70 17.23
CA ASN A 69 -12.99 -1.86 18.06
C ASN A 69 -14.30 -1.85 17.25
N SER A 70 -14.34 -1.10 16.14
CA SER A 70 -15.47 -1.08 15.22
C SER A 70 -15.61 -2.41 14.48
N LEU A 71 -14.51 -2.97 13.98
CA LEU A 71 -14.48 -4.26 13.30
C LEU A 71 -14.82 -5.41 14.26
N GLU A 72 -14.22 -5.44 15.46
CA GLU A 72 -14.52 -6.47 16.48
C GLU A 72 -15.99 -6.51 16.87
N ARG A 73 -16.67 -5.35 16.92
CA ARG A 73 -18.13 -5.29 17.15
C ARG A 73 -18.93 -5.90 15.98
N GLN A 74 -18.45 -5.76 14.74
CA GLN A 74 -19.12 -6.30 13.57
C GLN A 74 -18.96 -7.83 13.47
N ILE A 75 -17.75 -8.34 13.77
CA ILE A 75 -17.43 -9.77 13.64
C ILE A 75 -17.71 -10.59 14.90
N GLY A 76 -17.76 -9.95 16.10
CA GLY A 76 -18.12 -10.58 17.36
C GLY A 76 -16.97 -11.28 18.10
N PHE A 77 -15.69 -11.04 17.74
CA PHE A 77 -14.49 -11.56 18.42
C PHE A 77 -13.30 -10.60 18.27
N ALA A 78 -12.27 -10.82 19.11
CA ALA A 78 -11.08 -9.98 19.15
C ALA A 78 -10.16 -10.26 17.95
N LEU A 79 -9.54 -9.18 17.44
CA LEU A 79 -8.47 -9.18 16.43
C LEU A 79 -7.12 -9.00 17.13
N THR A 80 -6.17 -9.87 16.83
CA THR A 80 -4.82 -9.88 17.41
C THR A 80 -3.75 -9.56 16.40
N ASP A 81 -3.93 -10.03 15.17
CA ASP A 81 -2.94 -9.95 14.10
C ASP A 81 -3.48 -9.09 12.97
N VAL A 82 -2.60 -8.29 12.36
CA VAL A 82 -2.96 -7.36 11.31
C VAL A 82 -1.89 -7.28 10.22
N CYS A 83 -2.32 -7.22 8.98
CA CYS A 83 -1.48 -6.87 7.84
C CYS A 83 -1.57 -5.39 7.61
N ILE A 84 -0.45 -4.71 7.52
CA ILE A 84 -0.39 -3.28 7.24
C ILE A 84 0.13 -3.04 5.83
N ALA A 85 -0.48 -2.09 5.13
CA ALA A 85 0.08 -1.52 3.93
C ALA A 85 1.00 -0.36 4.33
N ALA A 86 2.22 -0.38 3.82
CA ALA A 86 3.16 0.72 3.99
C ALA A 86 3.32 1.41 2.64
N ALA A 87 2.88 2.65 2.58
CA ALA A 87 3.02 3.51 1.41
C ALA A 87 3.71 4.82 1.82
N GLY A 88 4.21 5.56 0.86
CA GLY A 88 4.74 6.89 1.12
C GLY A 88 5.87 7.32 0.17
N ARG A 89 6.10 8.62 0.11
CA ARG A 89 7.12 9.27 -0.75
C ARG A 89 8.56 8.81 -0.49
N VAL A 90 8.81 8.13 0.63
CA VAL A 90 10.15 7.66 1.05
C VAL A 90 10.42 6.20 0.68
N LEU A 91 9.46 5.52 0.08
CA LEU A 91 9.58 4.14 -0.36
C LEU A 91 10.58 4.06 -1.53
N LYS A 92 11.55 3.16 -1.43
CA LYS A 92 12.54 2.89 -2.49
C LYS A 92 12.36 1.47 -3.00
N THR A 93 12.38 1.32 -4.32
CA THR A 93 12.34 0.02 -4.98
C THR A 93 13.63 -0.18 -5.77
N VAL A 94 14.23 -1.35 -5.65
CA VAL A 94 15.50 -1.72 -6.27
C VAL A 94 15.38 -3.08 -6.93
N ASN A 95 15.89 -3.18 -8.16
CA ASN A 95 16.10 -4.44 -8.86
C ASN A 95 17.48 -4.97 -8.52
N ALA A 96 17.56 -6.20 -8.04
CA ALA A 96 18.82 -6.86 -7.72
C ALA A 96 18.87 -8.26 -8.30
N SER A 97 20.09 -8.74 -8.53
CA SER A 97 20.31 -10.10 -9.00
C SER A 97 21.41 -10.78 -8.21
N ALA A 98 21.24 -12.08 -7.98
CA ALA A 98 22.26 -12.91 -7.38
C ALA A 98 22.42 -14.20 -8.18
N GLU A 99 23.63 -14.74 -8.12
CA GLU A 99 23.97 -16.03 -8.71
C GLU A 99 24.75 -16.84 -7.67
N TYR A 100 24.52 -18.14 -7.68
CA TYR A 100 25.23 -19.10 -6.87
C TYR A 100 25.70 -20.27 -7.72
N ALA A 101 26.99 -20.60 -7.67
CA ALA A 101 27.58 -21.74 -8.36
C ALA A 101 27.88 -22.86 -7.36
N PHE A 102 27.47 -24.07 -7.68
CA PHE A 102 27.75 -25.25 -6.91
C PHE A 102 29.15 -25.82 -7.29
N GLU A 103 29.82 -26.49 -6.38
CA GLU A 103 31.08 -27.17 -6.67
C GLU A 103 30.89 -28.35 -7.63
N ASN A 104 29.74 -29.00 -7.60
CA ASN A 104 29.34 -30.11 -8.47
C ASN A 104 27.87 -29.95 -8.85
N GLU A 105 27.42 -30.59 -9.94
CA GLU A 105 26.03 -30.64 -10.33
C GLU A 105 25.17 -31.10 -9.16
N THR A 106 24.33 -30.21 -8.66
CA THR A 106 23.56 -30.40 -7.43
C THR A 106 22.05 -30.27 -7.70
N ARG A 107 21.24 -31.10 -7.04
CA ARG A 107 19.78 -30.95 -7.06
C ARG A 107 19.36 -29.74 -6.20
N VAL A 108 18.70 -28.79 -6.81
CA VAL A 108 18.24 -27.57 -6.14
C VAL A 108 17.12 -27.91 -5.16
N THR A 109 17.24 -27.42 -3.93
CA THR A 109 16.26 -27.55 -2.85
C THR A 109 15.69 -26.18 -2.49
N GLN A 110 14.61 -26.14 -1.69
CA GLN A 110 14.05 -24.92 -1.14
C GLN A 110 15.07 -24.09 -0.34
N GLU A 111 15.96 -24.74 0.39
CA GLU A 111 17.03 -24.06 1.14
C GLU A 111 17.99 -23.30 0.22
N HIS A 112 18.35 -23.90 -0.93
CA HIS A 112 19.17 -23.24 -1.94
C HIS A 112 18.45 -22.01 -2.52
N ILE A 113 17.15 -22.12 -2.82
CA ILE A 113 16.34 -21.02 -3.34
C ILE A 113 16.24 -19.90 -2.31
N TYR A 114 15.96 -20.24 -1.04
CA TYR A 114 15.90 -19.28 0.05
C TYR A 114 17.24 -18.53 0.21
N SER A 115 18.36 -19.24 0.24
CA SER A 115 19.70 -18.65 0.35
C SER A 115 20.03 -17.75 -0.84
N LEU A 116 19.66 -18.16 -2.06
CA LEU A 116 19.84 -17.36 -3.27
C LEU A 116 19.04 -16.06 -3.22
N ASN A 117 17.77 -16.13 -2.79
CA ASN A 117 16.92 -14.94 -2.63
C ASN A 117 17.50 -14.00 -1.57
N LEU A 118 17.98 -14.54 -0.45
CA LEU A 118 18.59 -13.74 0.62
C LEU A 118 19.85 -13.01 0.12
N LEU A 119 20.70 -13.65 -0.66
CA LEU A 119 21.87 -13.02 -1.29
C LEU A 119 21.48 -11.86 -2.20
N ALA A 120 20.38 -11.99 -2.94
CA ALA A 120 19.90 -10.91 -3.79
C ALA A 120 19.32 -9.75 -2.98
N VAL A 121 18.59 -10.03 -1.89
CA VAL A 121 18.10 -9.01 -0.95
C VAL A 121 19.26 -8.25 -0.28
N GLU A 122 20.33 -8.94 0.12
CA GLU A 122 21.54 -8.30 0.66
C GLU A 122 22.18 -7.34 -0.35
N LYS A 123 22.26 -7.74 -1.62
CA LYS A 123 22.77 -6.86 -2.69
C LYS A 123 21.86 -5.66 -2.92
N ALA A 124 20.54 -5.86 -2.91
CA ALA A 124 19.58 -4.76 -3.00
C ALA A 124 19.74 -3.78 -1.84
N HIS A 125 19.93 -4.29 -0.61
CA HIS A 125 20.15 -3.48 0.59
C HIS A 125 21.46 -2.68 0.49
N ALA A 126 22.53 -3.27 -0.01
CA ALA A 126 23.78 -2.57 -0.25
C ALA A 126 23.60 -1.40 -1.24
N GLN A 127 22.89 -1.62 -2.36
CA GLN A 127 22.62 -0.57 -3.36
C GLN A 127 21.82 0.61 -2.79
N VAL A 128 20.83 0.34 -1.92
CA VAL A 128 20.03 1.40 -1.28
C VAL A 128 20.88 2.24 -0.35
N ASN A 129 21.85 1.63 0.34
CA ASN A 129 22.69 2.28 1.33
C ASN A 129 23.94 2.95 0.73
N GLU A 130 24.40 2.57 -0.47
CA GLU A 130 25.58 3.19 -1.12
C GLU A 130 25.49 4.72 -1.26
N ASN A 131 24.27 5.25 -1.41
CA ASN A 131 24.02 6.69 -1.58
C ASN A 131 23.42 7.37 -0.32
N SER A 132 23.37 6.67 0.81
CA SER A 132 22.70 7.15 2.03
C SER A 132 23.66 7.04 3.22
N THR A 133 24.23 8.17 3.67
CA THR A 133 25.20 8.20 4.79
C THR A 133 24.55 8.15 6.17
N ASP A 134 23.29 8.59 6.31
CA ASP A 134 22.65 8.79 7.61
C ASP A 134 21.26 8.12 7.76
N ILE A 135 20.75 7.46 6.72
CA ILE A 135 19.42 6.82 6.76
C ILE A 135 19.58 5.31 6.61
N HIS A 136 19.13 4.57 7.62
CA HIS A 136 19.00 3.12 7.56
C HIS A 136 17.69 2.72 6.91
N TYR A 137 17.73 1.72 6.03
CA TYR A 137 16.57 1.22 5.31
C TYR A 137 16.25 -0.21 5.72
N TYR A 138 14.98 -0.48 5.93
CA TYR A 138 14.46 -1.81 6.21
C TYR A 138 13.79 -2.37 4.95
N CYS A 139 14.09 -3.62 4.58
CA CYS A 139 13.42 -4.30 3.48
C CYS A 139 12.01 -4.71 3.94
N VAL A 140 10.99 -4.02 3.43
CA VAL A 140 9.59 -4.28 3.76
C VAL A 140 8.96 -5.32 2.84
N GLY A 141 9.60 -5.65 1.72
CA GLY A 141 9.14 -6.69 0.82
C GLY A 141 10.18 -7.01 -0.26
N ASN A 142 10.16 -8.24 -0.72
CA ASN A 142 10.94 -8.66 -1.88
C ASN A 142 10.19 -9.73 -2.66
N THR A 143 10.40 -9.77 -3.96
CA THR A 143 9.76 -10.75 -4.83
C THR A 143 10.70 -11.16 -5.95
N PRO A 144 10.98 -12.47 -6.11
CA PRO A 144 11.66 -12.99 -7.28
C PRO A 144 10.82 -12.74 -8.54
N VAL A 145 11.42 -12.14 -9.55
CA VAL A 145 10.80 -11.88 -10.85
C VAL A 145 11.13 -13.00 -11.82
N ASN A 146 12.39 -13.46 -11.79
CA ASN A 146 12.88 -14.49 -12.68
C ASN A 146 13.96 -15.33 -12.00
N TYR A 147 13.98 -16.63 -12.31
CA TYR A 147 15.05 -17.53 -11.91
C TYR A 147 15.86 -17.98 -13.13
N LYS A 148 17.12 -18.33 -12.91
CA LYS A 148 18.02 -18.86 -13.94
C LYS A 148 18.62 -20.19 -13.50
N LEU A 149 18.54 -21.18 -14.38
CA LEU A 149 19.13 -22.50 -14.25
C LEU A 149 20.24 -22.63 -15.30
N ASN A 150 21.52 -22.71 -14.91
CA ASN A 150 22.65 -22.76 -15.83
C ASN A 150 22.59 -21.67 -16.92
N SER A 151 22.17 -20.44 -16.55
CA SER A 151 21.98 -19.26 -17.42
C SER A 151 20.70 -19.24 -18.28
N PHE A 152 19.81 -20.22 -18.18
CA PHE A 152 18.51 -20.22 -18.85
C PHE A 152 17.41 -19.81 -17.90
N ASP A 153 16.49 -18.99 -18.37
CA ASP A 153 15.34 -18.56 -17.59
C ASP A 153 14.38 -19.72 -17.30
N ILE A 154 13.92 -19.80 -16.05
CA ILE A 154 13.01 -20.84 -15.59
C ILE A 154 12.06 -20.29 -14.53
N SER A 155 10.83 -20.79 -14.49
CA SER A 155 9.83 -20.36 -13.52
C SER A 155 10.01 -20.96 -12.12
N ASN A 156 10.64 -22.13 -12.02
CA ASN A 156 10.86 -22.83 -10.76
C ASN A 156 12.21 -23.59 -10.80
N LEU A 157 13.04 -23.40 -9.79
CA LEU A 157 14.33 -24.06 -9.66
C LEU A 157 14.24 -25.39 -8.93
N GLU A 158 13.22 -25.59 -8.09
CA GLU A 158 13.14 -26.74 -7.19
C GLU A 158 13.15 -28.08 -7.94
N GLY A 159 13.97 -29.00 -7.46
CA GLY A 159 14.09 -30.36 -8.00
C GLY A 159 14.95 -30.50 -9.24
N HIS A 160 15.30 -29.41 -9.92
CA HIS A 160 16.20 -29.43 -11.07
C HIS A 160 17.67 -29.66 -10.62
N LYS A 161 18.48 -30.21 -11.52
CA LYS A 161 19.92 -30.28 -11.34
C LYS A 161 20.62 -29.12 -12.03
N ALA A 162 21.54 -28.48 -11.33
CA ALA A 162 22.25 -27.31 -11.80
C ALA A 162 23.70 -27.28 -11.30
N GLU A 163 24.59 -26.71 -12.10
CA GLU A 163 25.92 -26.26 -11.69
C GLU A 163 25.86 -24.79 -11.19
N LYS A 164 24.89 -24.02 -11.69
CA LYS A 164 24.70 -22.61 -11.35
C LYS A 164 23.21 -22.25 -11.31
N ILE A 165 22.81 -21.48 -10.29
CA ILE A 165 21.48 -20.93 -10.17
C ILE A 165 21.55 -19.41 -10.04
N GLY A 166 20.52 -18.72 -10.51
CA GLY A 166 20.40 -17.26 -10.41
C GLY A 166 18.99 -16.82 -10.08
N VAL A 167 18.88 -15.61 -9.55
CA VAL A 167 17.61 -14.93 -9.30
C VAL A 167 17.74 -13.45 -9.69
N GLU A 168 16.69 -12.94 -10.27
CA GLU A 168 16.41 -11.52 -10.41
C GLU A 168 15.21 -11.22 -9.52
N LEU A 169 15.33 -10.24 -8.61
CA LEU A 169 14.25 -9.86 -7.70
C LEU A 169 14.06 -8.35 -7.60
N ILE A 170 12.87 -7.97 -7.22
CA ILE A 170 12.52 -6.61 -6.80
C ILE A 170 12.49 -6.60 -5.27
N ALA A 171 13.19 -5.66 -4.66
CA ALA A 171 13.15 -5.42 -3.23
C ALA A 171 12.69 -4.00 -2.94
N THR A 172 11.82 -3.85 -1.95
CA THR A 172 11.21 -2.59 -1.54
C THR A 172 11.65 -2.25 -0.13
N PHE A 173 12.04 -1.00 0.07
CA PHE A 173 12.65 -0.52 1.29
C PHE A 173 11.93 0.73 1.81
N LEU A 174 11.80 0.81 3.13
CA LEU A 174 11.41 2.03 3.85
C LEU A 174 12.51 2.43 4.85
N PRO A 175 12.64 3.71 5.19
CA PRO A 175 13.46 4.12 6.31
C PRO A 175 13.04 3.40 7.59
N GLU A 176 14.02 2.99 8.41
CA GLU A 176 13.79 2.25 9.65
C GLU A 176 12.85 3.01 10.59
N GLU A 177 13.00 4.33 10.70
CA GLU A 177 12.15 5.20 11.53
C GLU A 177 10.68 5.17 11.11
N VAL A 178 10.41 5.03 9.80
CA VAL A 178 9.02 4.91 9.29
C VAL A 178 8.43 3.57 9.67
N VAL A 179 9.20 2.50 9.52
CA VAL A 179 8.78 1.14 9.91
C VAL A 179 8.53 1.06 11.40
N ASP A 180 9.46 1.56 12.23
CA ASP A 180 9.33 1.60 13.68
C ASP A 180 8.10 2.37 14.12
N GLY A 181 7.82 3.53 13.51
CA GLY A 181 6.64 4.32 13.80
C GLY A 181 5.34 3.57 13.52
N LEU A 182 5.27 2.83 12.40
CA LEU A 182 4.13 2.00 12.04
C LEU A 182 3.93 0.85 13.04
N TYR A 183 5.01 0.12 13.36
CA TYR A 183 4.95 -0.99 14.33
C TYR A 183 4.51 -0.51 15.71
N GLN A 184 5.09 0.57 16.22
CA GLN A 184 4.74 1.14 17.52
C GLN A 184 3.27 1.60 17.59
N ALA A 185 2.74 2.21 16.52
CA ALA A 185 1.34 2.60 16.48
C ALA A 185 0.38 1.41 16.48
N VAL A 186 0.74 0.33 15.77
CA VAL A 186 -0.02 -0.93 15.73
C VAL A 186 0.03 -1.64 17.08
N GLU A 187 1.20 -1.78 17.69
CA GLU A 187 1.38 -2.38 19.02
C GLU A 187 0.63 -1.59 20.10
N TYR A 188 0.68 -0.26 20.05
CA TYR A 188 -0.09 0.58 20.97
C TYR A 188 -1.61 0.34 20.86
N ALA A 189 -2.11 -0.01 19.67
CA ALA A 189 -3.50 -0.42 19.49
C ALA A 189 -3.80 -1.84 19.97
N GLY A 190 -2.80 -2.59 20.45
CA GLY A 190 -2.92 -3.97 20.92
C GLY A 190 -3.08 -4.96 19.76
N LEU A 191 -2.31 -4.76 18.70
CA LEU A 191 -2.23 -5.63 17.52
C LEU A 191 -0.78 -6.04 17.27
N HIS A 192 -0.59 -7.18 16.61
CA HIS A 192 0.69 -7.65 16.10
C HIS A 192 0.69 -7.62 14.58
N VAL A 193 1.78 -7.14 13.99
CA VAL A 193 1.91 -7.13 12.53
C VAL A 193 2.17 -8.55 12.01
N ALA A 194 1.32 -9.02 11.11
CA ALA A 194 1.42 -10.31 10.45
C ALA A 194 1.55 -10.16 8.93
N ILE A 195 2.26 -11.08 8.28
CA ILE A 195 2.38 -11.15 6.82
C ILE A 195 1.80 -12.47 6.33
N PRO A 196 0.56 -12.50 5.77
CA PRO A 196 -0.01 -13.72 5.24
C PRO A 196 0.67 -14.13 3.93
N GLU A 197 1.18 -15.35 3.85
CA GLU A 197 1.84 -15.89 2.64
C GLU A 197 0.87 -16.14 1.48
N GLN A 198 -0.40 -16.38 1.77
CA GLN A 198 -1.39 -16.88 0.80
C GLN A 198 -2.01 -15.82 -0.12
N TYR A 199 -1.67 -14.54 0.03
CA TYR A 199 -2.27 -13.44 -0.77
C TYR A 199 -1.45 -13.02 -1.99
N ARG A 200 -0.40 -13.77 -2.34
CA ARG A 200 0.55 -13.44 -3.42
C ARG A 200 0.15 -13.97 -4.81
N LEU A 201 -1.09 -14.46 -5.05
CA LEU A 201 -1.42 -15.30 -6.21
C LEU A 201 -2.32 -14.66 -7.29
N LEU A 202 -2.33 -13.32 -7.46
CA LEU A 202 -3.20 -12.68 -8.46
C LEU A 202 -2.40 -11.80 -9.44
N ASN A 203 -2.77 -11.85 -10.73
CA ASN A 203 -2.32 -10.89 -11.74
C ASN A 203 -3.17 -9.63 -11.62
N ILE A 204 -2.70 -8.63 -10.88
CA ILE A 204 -3.48 -7.44 -10.56
C ILE A 204 -2.63 -6.19 -10.82
N GLY A 205 -3.25 -5.15 -11.40
CA GLY A 205 -2.78 -3.78 -11.28
C GLY A 205 -3.57 -3.11 -10.16
N LEU A 206 -2.91 -2.79 -9.05
CA LEU A 206 -3.48 -2.03 -7.96
C LEU A 206 -3.02 -0.59 -8.08
N ILE A 207 -3.97 0.34 -8.02
CA ILE A 207 -3.69 1.77 -7.90
C ILE A 207 -4.38 2.23 -6.62
N ASP A 208 -3.60 2.59 -5.63
CA ASP A 208 -4.08 3.20 -4.39
C ASP A 208 -3.93 4.72 -4.50
N VAL A 209 -5.06 5.43 -4.53
CA VAL A 209 -5.10 6.89 -4.63
C VAL A 209 -5.34 7.46 -3.25
N GLY A 210 -4.26 7.80 -2.56
CA GLY A 210 -4.29 8.41 -1.24
C GLY A 210 -4.60 9.91 -1.27
N ALA A 211 -4.18 10.62 -0.24
CA ALA A 211 -4.32 12.06 -0.13
C ALA A 211 -3.25 12.80 -0.96
N GLY A 212 -1.98 12.52 -0.76
CA GLY A 212 -0.86 13.21 -1.43
C GLY A 212 -0.06 12.34 -2.41
N THR A 213 -0.29 11.02 -2.45
CA THR A 213 0.39 10.09 -3.35
C THR A 213 -0.59 9.07 -3.91
N SER A 214 -0.31 8.57 -5.11
CA SER A 214 -0.95 7.37 -5.63
C SER A 214 0.11 6.29 -5.85
N ASP A 215 -0.12 5.13 -5.26
CA ASP A 215 0.78 3.99 -5.30
C ASP A 215 0.28 2.97 -6.33
N ILE A 216 1.19 2.47 -7.15
CA ILE A 216 0.89 1.53 -8.24
C ILE A 216 1.68 0.26 -8.02
N CYS A 217 0.99 -0.87 -7.93
CA CYS A 217 1.58 -2.18 -7.81
C CYS A 217 1.08 -3.08 -8.94
N LEU A 218 2.00 -3.67 -9.68
CA LEU A 218 1.68 -4.66 -10.71
C LEU A 218 2.10 -6.05 -10.22
N THR A 219 1.21 -7.01 -10.32
CA THR A 219 1.49 -8.41 -9.98
C THR A 219 1.27 -9.32 -11.18
N LYS A 220 2.08 -10.36 -11.30
CA LYS A 220 1.93 -11.43 -12.29
C LYS A 220 2.23 -12.77 -11.64
N ASP A 221 1.34 -13.73 -11.87
CA ASP A 221 1.47 -15.09 -11.34
C ASP A 221 1.74 -15.12 -9.82
N GLY A 222 1.11 -14.16 -9.10
CA GLY A 222 1.25 -14.02 -7.67
C GLY A 222 2.50 -13.31 -7.17
N SER A 223 3.32 -12.82 -8.07
CA SER A 223 4.52 -12.06 -7.75
C SER A 223 4.33 -10.59 -8.09
N ILE A 224 4.82 -9.70 -7.24
CA ILE A 224 4.94 -8.29 -7.61
C ILE A 224 6.01 -8.19 -8.68
N ILE A 225 5.63 -7.74 -9.88
CA ILE A 225 6.57 -7.54 -11.00
C ILE A 225 7.05 -6.10 -11.09
N ALA A 226 6.26 -5.16 -10.56
CA ALA A 226 6.64 -3.76 -10.53
C ALA A 226 5.88 -3.00 -9.44
N TYR A 227 6.53 -1.98 -8.91
CA TYR A 227 5.96 -1.01 -7.99
C TYR A 227 6.38 0.40 -8.39
N GLY A 228 5.44 1.34 -8.32
CA GLY A 228 5.71 2.75 -8.60
C GLY A 228 4.80 3.65 -7.80
N MET A 229 5.21 4.90 -7.63
CA MET A 229 4.45 5.93 -6.94
C MET A 229 4.44 7.19 -7.81
N ILE A 230 3.32 7.88 -7.82
CA ILE A 230 3.18 9.22 -8.39
C ILE A 230 2.79 10.20 -7.28
N PRO A 231 3.41 11.39 -7.21
CA PRO A 231 3.12 12.39 -6.19
C PRO A 231 1.90 13.26 -6.58
N LEU A 232 0.81 12.60 -7.02
CA LEU A 232 -0.46 13.21 -7.39
C LEU A 232 -1.58 12.34 -6.81
N ALA A 233 -2.49 12.93 -6.06
CA ALA A 233 -3.61 12.23 -5.44
C ALA A 233 -4.78 13.15 -5.08
N GLY A 234 -5.56 12.81 -4.07
CA GLY A 234 -6.77 13.54 -3.70
C GLY A 234 -6.57 15.00 -3.30
N ASP A 235 -5.37 15.39 -2.85
CA ASP A 235 -5.07 16.75 -2.42
C ASP A 235 -5.00 17.73 -3.59
N GLU A 236 -4.56 17.31 -4.75
CA GLU A 236 -4.56 18.11 -5.98
C GLU A 236 -5.98 18.53 -6.37
N ILE A 237 -6.96 17.63 -6.23
CA ILE A 237 -8.37 17.94 -6.45
C ILE A 237 -8.86 18.96 -5.43
N THR A 238 -8.51 18.74 -4.15
CA THR A 238 -8.87 19.63 -3.05
C THR A 238 -8.30 21.03 -3.25
N GLU A 239 -7.04 21.13 -3.71
CA GLU A 239 -6.40 22.41 -4.02
C GLU A 239 -7.08 23.18 -5.15
N VAL A 240 -7.50 22.48 -6.21
CA VAL A 240 -8.22 23.11 -7.32
C VAL A 240 -9.55 23.68 -6.82
N ILE A 241 -10.30 22.93 -6.03
CA ILE A 241 -11.54 23.39 -5.42
C ILE A 241 -11.28 24.59 -4.51
N ALA A 242 -10.26 24.56 -3.67
CA ALA A 242 -9.88 25.66 -2.79
C ALA A 242 -9.59 26.95 -3.56
N LYS A 243 -8.85 26.85 -4.67
CA LYS A 243 -8.49 27.98 -5.53
C LYS A 243 -9.70 28.50 -6.34
N THR A 244 -10.52 27.60 -6.87
CA THR A 244 -11.66 27.95 -7.72
C THR A 244 -12.76 28.65 -6.92
N TYR A 245 -13.05 28.15 -5.73
CA TYR A 245 -14.16 28.63 -4.92
C TYR A 245 -13.74 29.54 -3.77
N LEU A 246 -12.46 29.90 -3.69
CA LEU A 246 -11.88 30.77 -2.66
C LEU A 246 -12.26 30.32 -1.24
N VAL A 247 -11.98 29.07 -0.92
CA VAL A 247 -12.21 28.47 0.39
C VAL A 247 -10.90 27.93 0.97
N ASP A 248 -10.86 27.70 2.29
CA ASP A 248 -9.73 27.02 2.92
C ASP A 248 -9.72 25.54 2.54
N PHE A 249 -8.59 24.88 2.76
CA PHE A 249 -8.37 23.49 2.37
C PHE A 249 -9.36 22.51 3.00
N ASN A 250 -9.74 22.70 4.25
CA ASN A 250 -10.68 21.79 4.93
C ASN A 250 -12.09 21.95 4.36
N THR A 251 -12.50 23.18 4.09
CA THR A 251 -13.78 23.47 3.42
C THR A 251 -13.79 22.89 2.00
N ALA A 252 -12.68 23.03 1.25
CA ALA A 252 -12.54 22.44 -0.08
C ALA A 252 -12.66 20.91 -0.06
N GLU A 253 -12.07 20.27 0.94
CA GLU A 253 -12.18 18.83 1.13
C GLU A 253 -13.62 18.38 1.39
N GLN A 254 -14.35 19.11 2.23
CA GLN A 254 -15.77 18.85 2.46
C GLN A 254 -16.60 19.03 1.19
N ILE A 255 -16.34 20.08 0.40
CA ILE A 255 -16.99 20.32 -0.89
C ILE A 255 -16.72 19.17 -1.85
N LYS A 256 -15.47 18.68 -1.96
CA LYS A 256 -15.08 17.56 -2.79
C LYS A 256 -15.88 16.30 -2.46
N VAL A 257 -15.92 15.93 -1.18
CA VAL A 257 -16.65 14.75 -0.70
C VAL A 257 -18.15 14.89 -0.96
N GLU A 258 -18.73 16.05 -0.61
CA GLU A 258 -20.16 16.30 -0.78
C GLU A 258 -20.57 16.30 -2.26
N ALA A 259 -19.75 16.86 -3.15
CA ALA A 259 -20.01 16.86 -4.59
C ALA A 259 -19.96 15.44 -5.17
N SER A 260 -19.01 14.62 -4.71
CA SER A 260 -18.89 13.21 -5.12
C SER A 260 -20.08 12.37 -4.67
N ASP A 261 -20.58 12.58 -3.44
CA ASP A 261 -21.72 11.85 -2.88
C ASP A 261 -23.05 12.24 -3.54
N LYS A 262 -23.27 13.55 -3.78
CA LYS A 262 -24.55 14.06 -4.28
C LYS A 262 -24.73 13.94 -5.78
N LYS A 263 -23.67 13.87 -6.56
CA LYS A 263 -23.60 13.81 -8.04
C LYS A 263 -24.52 14.79 -8.80
N GLU A 264 -25.79 14.88 -8.44
CA GLU A 264 -26.83 15.75 -9.07
C GLU A 264 -27.49 16.69 -8.04
N GLY A 265 -26.77 17.16 -7.03
CA GLY A 265 -27.29 18.05 -6.00
C GLY A 265 -26.64 19.43 -6.02
N ILE A 266 -27.05 20.26 -5.06
CA ILE A 266 -26.41 21.55 -4.78
C ILE A 266 -25.54 21.39 -3.54
N VAL A 267 -24.30 21.83 -3.63
CA VAL A 267 -23.34 21.94 -2.52
C VAL A 267 -23.37 23.37 -2.03
N GLU A 268 -23.63 23.57 -0.73
CA GLU A 268 -23.71 24.87 -0.10
C GLU A 268 -22.55 25.05 0.88
N PHE A 269 -21.79 26.13 0.71
CA PHE A 269 -20.64 26.45 1.55
C PHE A 269 -20.44 27.96 1.69
N LYS A 270 -19.56 28.38 2.60
CA LYS A 270 -19.13 29.78 2.72
C LYS A 270 -17.72 29.95 2.18
N ASP A 271 -17.53 30.96 1.35
CA ASP A 271 -16.21 31.37 0.88
C ASP A 271 -15.42 32.12 1.97
N ILE A 272 -14.15 32.45 1.69
CA ILE A 272 -13.27 33.19 2.63
C ILE A 272 -13.82 34.57 3.02
N MET A 273 -14.76 35.12 2.25
CA MET A 273 -15.42 36.39 2.56
C MET A 273 -16.69 36.20 3.41
N GLY A 274 -17.05 34.96 3.73
CA GLY A 274 -18.24 34.60 4.50
C GLY A 274 -19.53 34.60 3.67
N LEU A 275 -19.43 34.74 2.35
CA LEU A 275 -20.60 34.71 1.46
C LEU A 275 -21.01 33.24 1.21
N THR A 276 -22.33 33.01 1.32
CA THR A 276 -22.87 31.68 1.02
C THR A 276 -22.92 31.43 -0.48
N GLN A 277 -22.23 30.39 -0.92
CA GLN A 277 -22.22 29.90 -2.29
C GLN A 277 -23.10 28.66 -2.41
N LYS A 278 -23.78 28.52 -3.56
CA LYS A 278 -24.65 27.36 -3.90
C LYS A 278 -24.27 26.90 -5.30
N ILE A 279 -23.48 25.86 -5.39
CA ILE A 279 -22.91 25.39 -6.65
C ILE A 279 -23.44 23.98 -6.95
N PRO A 280 -23.87 23.68 -8.19
CA PRO A 280 -24.22 22.33 -8.58
C PRO A 280 -23.01 21.38 -8.40
N ALA A 281 -23.23 20.19 -7.84
CA ALA A 281 -22.19 19.18 -7.68
C ALA A 281 -21.52 18.83 -9.02
N GLU A 282 -22.29 18.72 -10.09
CA GLU A 282 -21.80 18.49 -11.45
C GLU A 282 -20.78 19.56 -11.89
N GLN A 283 -21.02 20.85 -11.54
CA GLN A 283 -20.08 21.92 -11.89
C GLN A 283 -18.75 21.75 -11.13
N ILE A 284 -18.80 21.39 -9.85
CA ILE A 284 -17.61 21.16 -9.02
C ILE A 284 -16.79 19.99 -9.58
N LEU A 285 -17.45 18.90 -9.96
CA LEU A 285 -16.79 17.74 -10.57
C LEU A 285 -16.14 18.11 -11.90
N LYS A 286 -16.84 18.90 -12.73
CA LYS A 286 -16.32 19.39 -14.01
C LYS A 286 -15.12 20.31 -13.83
N ASP A 287 -15.14 21.21 -12.87
CA ASP A 287 -14.01 22.10 -12.58
C ASP A 287 -12.77 21.34 -12.11
N SER A 288 -12.95 20.12 -11.59
CA SER A 288 -11.89 19.21 -11.14
C SER A 288 -11.39 18.27 -12.25
N GLU A 289 -12.09 18.15 -13.37
CA GLU A 289 -11.85 17.15 -14.43
C GLU A 289 -10.41 17.21 -14.97
N SER A 290 -9.89 18.42 -15.20
CA SER A 290 -8.52 18.59 -15.73
C SER A 290 -7.41 18.06 -14.82
N VAL A 291 -7.64 18.01 -13.52
CA VAL A 291 -6.69 17.44 -12.54
C VAL A 291 -6.85 15.92 -12.49
N ILE A 292 -8.08 15.43 -12.55
CA ILE A 292 -8.35 13.99 -12.61
C ILE A 292 -7.72 13.39 -13.86
N ASP A 293 -7.84 14.06 -15.01
CA ASP A 293 -7.19 13.64 -16.26
C ASP A 293 -5.67 13.59 -16.13
N LYS A 294 -5.05 14.60 -15.52
CA LYS A 294 -3.61 14.60 -15.26
C LYS A 294 -3.16 13.46 -14.35
N MET A 295 -3.95 13.14 -13.32
CA MET A 295 -3.68 12.01 -12.44
C MET A 295 -3.80 10.67 -13.19
N ALA A 296 -4.83 10.53 -14.02
CA ALA A 296 -5.04 9.34 -14.84
C ALA A 296 -3.91 9.15 -15.87
N ASP A 297 -3.50 10.23 -16.55
CA ASP A 297 -2.39 10.21 -17.52
C ASP A 297 -1.07 9.83 -16.81
N ALA A 298 -0.78 10.42 -15.65
CA ALA A 298 0.42 10.11 -14.87
C ALA A 298 0.43 8.65 -14.42
N ALA A 299 -0.72 8.11 -13.98
CA ALA A 299 -0.85 6.71 -13.59
C ALA A 299 -0.66 5.78 -14.81
N ALA A 300 -1.28 6.09 -15.95
CA ALA A 300 -1.14 5.32 -17.17
C ALA A 300 0.32 5.31 -17.67
N GLN A 301 0.99 6.48 -17.68
CA GLN A 301 2.39 6.58 -18.04
C GLN A 301 3.28 5.79 -17.11
N LYS A 302 3.02 5.85 -15.79
CA LYS A 302 3.78 5.08 -14.80
C LYS A 302 3.62 3.57 -14.99
N ILE A 303 2.41 3.09 -15.27
CA ILE A 303 2.16 1.68 -15.60
C ILE A 303 2.95 1.23 -16.83
N ILE A 304 3.00 2.09 -17.89
CA ILE A 304 3.77 1.79 -19.11
C ILE A 304 5.28 1.75 -18.81
N GLU A 305 5.79 2.65 -17.96
CA GLU A 305 7.20 2.66 -17.53
C GLU A 305 7.57 1.41 -16.72
N LEU A 306 6.61 0.85 -15.98
CA LEU A 306 6.79 -0.29 -15.10
C LEU A 306 6.62 -1.65 -15.79
N ASN A 307 6.06 -1.69 -17.01
CA ASN A 307 5.78 -2.91 -17.78
C ASN A 307 6.83 -3.11 -18.89
#